data_5dd68d855932285b0d1982188fbc77e7
#
_entry.id   5dd68d855932285b0d1982188fbc77e7
#
_cell.length_a   1.000
_cell.length_b   1.000
_cell.length_c   1.000
_cell.angle_alpha   90.00
_cell.angle_beta   90.00
_cell.angle_gamma   90.00
#
_symmetry.space_group_name_H-M   'P 1'
#
loop_
_entity.id
_entity.type
_entity.pdbx_description
1 polymer ?
#
loop_
_entity_poly.entity_id
_entity_poly.type
_entity_poly.pdbx_seq_one_letter_code
_entity_poly.pdbx_strand_id
1 'polypeptide(L)'
;MRTFTDSLDRVFDPRDNALNAWRLVLATTVILWHSWPLTGHALPNRMAVELLASVPVDAFFAISGFLITWSWMRNPNLRQYFTARCLRIFPGLWVCVIIIAFVIAPISILIQGSSVNGSLTMGSRATFILANGLLFPFYVGIDGTPRDIPWPGVWDGSLWTLTFEMGCYIAVAVLGVAGLLKPRWTIPTIFVLSLCATAILGYPAFAMQTIPQMIARFSVMFAAGAFVYQYRGSIPARWSLVAVSAGIVLASGMTSNY
;
A
#
# COMPACT_ATOMS: atom_id res chain seq x y z
N MET A 1 -22.28 -19.57 -20.50
CA MET A 1 -21.18 -19.41 -21.46
C MET A 1 -20.81 -17.92 -21.46
N ARG A 2 -19.65 -17.54 -20.88
CA ARG A 2 -19.23 -16.12 -20.86
C ARG A 2 -18.72 -15.77 -22.25
N THR A 3 -19.38 -14.83 -22.93
CA THR A 3 -18.95 -14.39 -24.26
C THR A 3 -17.71 -13.51 -24.12
N PHE A 4 -16.75 -13.63 -25.04
CA PHE A 4 -15.48 -12.85 -25.05
C PHE A 4 -15.66 -11.33 -25.23
N THR A 5 -16.89 -10.84 -25.20
CA THR A 5 -17.30 -9.44 -25.40
C THR A 5 -17.89 -8.78 -24.16
N ASP A 6 -17.98 -9.49 -23.01
CA ASP A 6 -18.57 -8.92 -21.81
C ASP A 6 -17.66 -7.83 -21.21
N SER A 7 -18.28 -6.71 -20.82
CA SER A 7 -17.58 -5.62 -20.11
C SER A 7 -17.23 -6.07 -18.68
N LEU A 8 -16.20 -5.42 -18.11
CA LEU A 8 -15.78 -5.67 -16.73
C LEU A 8 -16.93 -5.50 -15.73
N ASP A 9 -17.86 -4.57 -15.96
CA ASP A 9 -19.02 -4.31 -15.11
C ASP A 9 -19.99 -5.52 -15.05
N ARG A 10 -20.10 -6.30 -16.12
CA ARG A 10 -20.95 -7.50 -16.17
C ARG A 10 -20.32 -8.73 -15.53
N VAL A 11 -18.99 -8.77 -15.53
CA VAL A 11 -18.23 -9.94 -15.04
C VAL A 11 -17.86 -9.78 -13.57
N PHE A 12 -17.70 -8.53 -13.09
CA PHE A 12 -17.27 -8.27 -11.73
C PHE A 12 -18.43 -8.44 -10.73
N ASP A 13 -18.34 -9.48 -9.90
CA ASP A 13 -19.20 -9.65 -8.72
C ASP A 13 -18.41 -9.23 -7.45
N PRO A 14 -18.88 -8.21 -6.71
CA PRO A 14 -18.22 -7.78 -5.48
C PRO A 14 -18.17 -8.83 -4.37
N ARG A 15 -19.04 -9.84 -4.41
CA ARG A 15 -19.11 -10.92 -3.42
C ARG A 15 -18.34 -12.18 -3.85
N ASP A 16 -18.19 -12.38 -5.16
CA ASP A 16 -17.48 -13.53 -5.73
C ASP A 16 -16.41 -13.05 -6.72
N ASN A 17 -15.23 -12.70 -6.19
CA ASN A 17 -14.11 -12.24 -6.99
C ASN A 17 -12.77 -12.64 -6.38
N ALA A 18 -11.75 -12.69 -7.21
CA ALA A 18 -10.40 -13.08 -6.81
C ALA A 18 -9.60 -11.97 -6.12
N LEU A 19 -10.16 -10.76 -5.87
CA LEU A 19 -9.38 -9.61 -5.35
C LEU A 19 -8.82 -9.88 -3.95
N ASN A 20 -9.55 -10.62 -3.11
CA ASN A 20 -9.02 -11.00 -1.79
C ASN A 20 -7.85 -11.99 -1.90
N ALA A 21 -7.92 -12.94 -2.82
CA ALA A 21 -6.81 -13.85 -3.09
C ALA A 21 -5.59 -13.09 -3.64
N TRP A 22 -5.80 -12.18 -4.60
CA TRP A 22 -4.73 -11.32 -5.10
C TRP A 22 -4.10 -10.47 -4.01
N ARG A 23 -4.89 -9.89 -3.10
CA ARG A 23 -4.36 -9.13 -1.97
C ARG A 23 -3.51 -10.00 -1.04
N LEU A 24 -3.88 -11.25 -0.82
CA LEU A 24 -3.07 -12.20 -0.05
C LEU A 24 -1.74 -12.50 -0.77
N VAL A 25 -1.77 -12.74 -2.07
CA VAL A 25 -0.55 -12.94 -2.88
C VAL A 25 0.36 -11.73 -2.79
N LEU A 26 -0.17 -10.52 -2.98
CA LEU A 26 0.61 -9.28 -2.88
C LEU A 26 1.21 -9.09 -1.47
N ALA A 27 0.44 -9.35 -0.41
CA ALA A 27 0.95 -9.28 0.96
C ALA A 27 2.08 -10.29 1.21
N THR A 28 1.93 -11.52 0.73
CA THR A 28 2.98 -12.54 0.81
C THR A 28 4.24 -12.08 0.06
N THR A 29 4.09 -11.46 -1.10
CA THR A 29 5.22 -10.92 -1.87
C THR A 29 5.95 -9.80 -1.10
N VAL A 30 5.20 -8.91 -0.42
CA VAL A 30 5.79 -7.88 0.45
C VAL A 30 6.57 -8.50 1.62
N ILE A 31 6.04 -9.57 2.24
CA ILE A 31 6.74 -10.28 3.32
C ILE A 31 8.03 -10.91 2.79
N LEU A 32 7.99 -11.59 1.65
CA LEU A 32 9.16 -12.18 1.01
C LEU A 32 10.22 -11.13 0.68
N TRP A 33 9.81 -9.96 0.16
CA TRP A 33 10.72 -8.84 -0.08
C TRP A 33 11.43 -8.40 1.20
N HIS A 34 10.66 -8.13 2.28
CA HIS A 34 11.24 -7.65 3.54
C HIS A 34 12.13 -8.70 4.23
N SER A 35 11.83 -9.99 4.08
CA SER A 35 12.66 -11.05 4.67
C SER A 35 14.07 -11.06 4.10
N TRP A 36 14.28 -10.70 2.84
CA TRP A 36 15.57 -10.76 2.17
C TRP A 36 16.62 -9.81 2.76
N PRO A 37 16.40 -8.46 2.79
CA PRO A 37 17.34 -7.54 3.42
C PRO A 37 17.46 -7.73 4.93
N LEU A 38 16.40 -8.21 5.62
CA LEU A 38 16.45 -8.48 7.05
C LEU A 38 17.41 -9.65 7.40
N THR A 39 17.64 -10.57 6.46
CA THR A 39 18.62 -11.65 6.61
C THR A 39 20.03 -11.25 6.13
N GLY A 40 20.24 -10.01 5.73
CA GLY A 40 21.52 -9.51 5.22
C GLY A 40 21.83 -9.89 3.77
N HIS A 41 20.87 -10.44 3.05
CA HIS A 41 21.05 -10.82 1.65
C HIS A 41 20.44 -9.75 0.74
N ALA A 42 21.19 -9.31 -0.25
CA ALA A 42 20.68 -8.46 -1.32
C ALA A 42 20.01 -9.31 -2.42
N LEU A 43 18.98 -8.78 -3.05
CA LEU A 43 18.40 -9.43 -4.21
C LEU A 43 19.38 -9.45 -5.38
N PRO A 44 19.41 -10.54 -6.17
CA PRO A 44 20.45 -10.75 -7.18
C PRO A 44 20.37 -9.77 -8.35
N ASN A 45 19.22 -9.19 -8.64
CA ASN A 45 19.05 -8.26 -9.73
C ASN A 45 17.96 -7.21 -9.45
N ARG A 46 18.02 -6.10 -10.17
CA ARG A 46 17.12 -4.95 -10.03
C ARG A 46 15.67 -5.29 -10.35
N MET A 47 15.44 -6.11 -11.38
CA MET A 47 14.10 -6.54 -11.77
C MET A 47 13.38 -7.28 -10.63
N ALA A 48 14.10 -8.15 -9.91
CA ALA A 48 13.54 -8.85 -8.75
C ALA A 48 13.16 -7.86 -7.63
N VAL A 49 13.99 -6.82 -7.40
CA VAL A 49 13.69 -5.76 -6.42
C VAL A 49 12.41 -5.02 -6.81
N GLU A 50 12.28 -4.58 -8.06
CA GLU A 50 11.07 -3.88 -8.52
C GLU A 50 9.82 -4.75 -8.41
N LEU A 51 9.88 -5.99 -8.86
CA LEU A 51 8.74 -6.91 -8.83
C LEU A 51 8.30 -7.29 -7.41
N LEU A 52 9.24 -7.38 -6.47
CA LEU A 52 8.93 -7.80 -5.10
C LEU A 52 8.69 -6.63 -4.14
N ALA A 53 9.33 -5.47 -4.38
CA ALA A 53 9.21 -4.30 -3.53
C ALA A 53 8.13 -3.32 -3.99
N SER A 54 8.22 -2.88 -5.26
CA SER A 54 7.39 -1.78 -5.75
C SER A 54 6.03 -2.24 -6.25
N VAL A 55 6.00 -3.23 -7.13
CA VAL A 55 4.77 -3.71 -7.81
C VAL A 55 3.68 -4.17 -6.83
N PRO A 56 3.96 -4.93 -5.76
CA PRO A 56 2.90 -5.34 -4.84
C PRO A 56 2.22 -4.16 -4.13
N VAL A 57 2.99 -3.16 -3.71
CA VAL A 57 2.45 -1.98 -3.03
C VAL A 57 1.61 -1.15 -4.00
N ASP A 58 2.10 -0.92 -5.22
CA ASP A 58 1.39 -0.21 -6.27
C ASP A 58 0.08 -0.90 -6.64
N ALA A 59 0.10 -2.23 -6.76
CA ALA A 59 -1.09 -3.04 -7.02
C ALA A 59 -2.12 -2.94 -5.86
N PHE A 60 -1.66 -2.89 -4.60
CA PHE A 60 -2.55 -2.63 -3.47
C PHE A 60 -3.28 -1.29 -3.60
N PHE A 61 -2.57 -0.22 -3.96
CA PHE A 61 -3.18 1.09 -4.16
C PHE A 61 -4.14 1.10 -5.35
N ALA A 62 -3.83 0.41 -6.45
CA ALA A 62 -4.73 0.29 -7.59
C ALA A 62 -6.02 -0.49 -7.24
N ILE A 63 -5.90 -1.64 -6.57
CA ILE A 63 -7.06 -2.41 -6.09
C ILE A 63 -7.88 -1.58 -5.09
N SER A 64 -7.22 -0.87 -4.18
CA SER A 64 -7.90 0.03 -3.23
C SER A 64 -8.64 1.15 -3.96
N GLY A 65 -8.03 1.79 -4.96
CA GLY A 65 -8.67 2.83 -5.77
C GLY A 65 -9.97 2.37 -6.43
N PHE A 66 -9.97 1.17 -7.01
CA PHE A 66 -11.16 0.55 -7.57
C PHE A 66 -12.24 0.29 -6.51
N LEU A 67 -11.90 -0.43 -5.45
CA LEU A 67 -12.86 -0.87 -4.43
C LEU A 67 -13.42 0.28 -3.58
N ILE A 68 -12.59 1.26 -3.26
CA ILE A 68 -12.97 2.39 -2.41
C ILE A 68 -13.88 3.35 -3.16
N THR A 69 -13.56 3.64 -4.43
CA THR A 69 -14.43 4.44 -5.31
C THR A 69 -15.77 3.74 -5.53
N TRP A 70 -15.75 2.44 -5.82
CA TRP A 70 -16.97 1.63 -5.91
C TRP A 70 -17.81 1.70 -4.65
N SER A 71 -17.19 1.53 -3.48
CA SER A 71 -17.88 1.55 -2.18
C SER A 71 -18.56 2.89 -1.90
N TRP A 72 -17.87 4.00 -2.19
CA TRP A 72 -18.43 5.34 -2.03
C TRP A 72 -19.60 5.60 -2.99
N MET A 73 -19.41 5.28 -4.26
CA MET A 73 -20.44 5.52 -5.29
C MET A 73 -21.72 4.70 -5.05
N ARG A 74 -21.59 3.54 -4.41
CA ARG A 74 -22.74 2.69 -4.05
C ARG A 74 -23.50 3.22 -2.83
N ASN A 75 -22.81 3.73 -1.83
CA ASN A 75 -23.40 4.23 -0.59
C ASN A 75 -22.59 5.41 -0.03
N PRO A 76 -22.93 6.65 -0.41
CA PRO A 76 -22.22 7.86 -0.01
C PRO A 76 -22.58 8.28 1.43
N ASN A 77 -22.29 7.41 2.40
CA ASN A 77 -22.52 7.66 3.82
C ASN A 77 -21.17 7.70 4.56
N LEU A 78 -20.75 8.88 5.01
CA LEU A 78 -19.46 9.11 5.67
C LEU A 78 -19.25 8.19 6.88
N ARG A 79 -20.25 8.05 7.74
CA ARG A 79 -20.13 7.23 8.95
C ARG A 79 -19.85 5.77 8.61
N GLN A 80 -20.66 5.17 7.73
CA GLN A 80 -20.47 3.78 7.31
C GLN A 80 -19.17 3.60 6.55
N TYR A 81 -18.84 4.58 5.70
CA TYR A 81 -17.60 4.59 4.93
C TYR A 81 -16.37 4.55 5.83
N PHE A 82 -16.23 5.46 6.80
CA PHE A 82 -15.07 5.49 7.70
C PHE A 82 -15.08 4.34 8.71
N THR A 83 -16.24 3.96 9.26
CA THR A 83 -16.33 2.81 10.16
C THR A 83 -15.76 1.54 9.51
N ALA A 84 -16.15 1.25 8.26
CA ALA A 84 -15.67 0.07 7.55
C ALA A 84 -14.15 0.09 7.32
N ARG A 85 -13.54 1.26 7.10
CA ARG A 85 -12.09 1.41 6.88
C ARG A 85 -11.30 1.40 8.18
N CYS A 86 -11.82 2.07 9.19
CA CYS A 86 -11.22 2.05 10.53
C CYS A 86 -11.19 0.63 11.09
N LEU A 87 -12.30 -0.11 11.00
CA LEU A 87 -12.36 -1.50 11.43
C LEU A 87 -11.46 -2.44 10.62
N ARG A 88 -11.12 -2.05 9.40
CA ARG A 88 -10.20 -2.81 8.56
C ARG A 88 -8.72 -2.60 8.91
N ILE A 89 -8.33 -1.37 9.28
CA ILE A 89 -6.93 -1.00 9.51
C ILE A 89 -6.58 -1.09 11.00
N PHE A 90 -7.29 -0.38 11.84
CA PHE A 90 -6.87 -0.12 13.22
C PHE A 90 -6.80 -1.36 14.12
N PRO A 91 -7.72 -2.34 14.09
CA PRO A 91 -7.61 -3.49 14.99
C PRO A 91 -6.33 -4.29 14.77
N GLY A 92 -6.00 -4.61 13.52
CA GLY A 92 -4.76 -5.30 13.17
C GLY A 92 -3.52 -4.49 13.48
N LEU A 93 -3.53 -3.19 13.16
CA LEU A 93 -2.43 -2.26 13.43
C LEU A 93 -2.13 -2.17 14.94
N TRP A 94 -3.14 -1.94 15.79
CA TRP A 94 -2.94 -1.85 17.23
C TRP A 94 -2.40 -3.15 17.83
N VAL A 95 -2.95 -4.30 17.43
CA VAL A 95 -2.43 -5.60 17.86
C VAL A 95 -0.97 -5.77 17.45
N CYS A 96 -0.62 -5.45 16.21
CA CYS A 96 0.75 -5.54 15.68
C CYS A 96 1.73 -4.70 16.52
N VAL A 97 1.47 -3.39 16.68
CA VAL A 97 2.40 -2.50 17.39
C VAL A 97 2.52 -2.82 18.88
N ILE A 98 1.45 -3.30 19.51
CA ILE A 98 1.48 -3.74 20.92
C ILE A 98 2.32 -5.01 21.06
N ILE A 99 2.14 -6.00 20.18
CA ILE A 99 2.94 -7.24 20.18
C ILE A 99 4.41 -6.91 19.93
N ILE A 100 4.73 -6.03 18.98
CA ILE A 100 6.12 -5.60 18.75
C ILE A 100 6.70 -4.99 20.01
N ALA A 101 6.02 -4.03 20.65
CA ALA A 101 6.55 -3.29 21.79
C ALA A 101 6.72 -4.12 23.06
N PHE A 102 5.80 -5.08 23.33
CA PHE A 102 5.77 -5.81 24.59
C PHE A 102 6.22 -7.28 24.49
N VAL A 103 6.30 -7.84 23.28
CA VAL A 103 6.69 -9.25 23.09
C VAL A 103 7.94 -9.34 22.24
N ILE A 104 7.91 -8.86 20.98
CA ILE A 104 9.00 -9.09 20.03
C ILE A 104 10.27 -8.32 20.42
N ALA A 105 10.16 -7.03 20.72
CA ALA A 105 11.30 -6.20 21.07
C ALA A 105 11.99 -6.69 22.38
N PRO A 106 11.28 -7.00 23.47
CA PRO A 106 11.91 -7.60 24.66
C PRO A 106 12.60 -8.95 24.38
N ILE A 107 11.94 -9.85 23.63
CA ILE A 107 12.54 -11.16 23.27
C ILE A 107 13.81 -10.97 22.48
N SER A 108 13.82 -10.07 21.48
CA SER A 108 15.02 -9.78 20.68
C SER A 108 16.20 -9.31 21.55
N ILE A 109 15.94 -8.43 22.54
CA ILE A 109 16.98 -7.94 23.46
C ILE A 109 17.53 -9.06 24.35
N LEU A 110 16.66 -9.94 24.86
CA LEU A 110 17.07 -11.08 25.66
C LEU A 110 17.94 -12.06 24.86
N ILE A 111 17.58 -12.34 23.61
CA ILE A 111 18.37 -13.19 22.72
C ILE A 111 19.76 -12.59 22.48
N GLN A 112 19.87 -11.26 22.42
CA GLN A 112 21.16 -10.54 22.27
C GLN A 112 21.96 -10.45 23.58
N GLY A 113 21.49 -11.08 24.68
CA GLY A 113 22.19 -11.10 25.96
C GLY A 113 22.12 -9.77 26.74
N SER A 114 21.22 -8.87 26.35
CA SER A 114 21.08 -7.53 26.97
C SER A 114 19.90 -7.48 27.96
N SER A 115 19.94 -6.52 28.89
CA SER A 115 18.83 -6.30 29.84
C SER A 115 17.70 -5.50 29.22
N VAL A 116 16.49 -6.01 29.30
CA VAL A 116 15.29 -5.33 28.79
C VAL A 116 15.05 -3.99 29.48
N ASN A 117 15.22 -3.92 30.82
CA ASN A 117 14.97 -2.71 31.59
C ASN A 117 15.95 -1.55 31.28
N GLY A 118 17.18 -1.89 30.83
CA GLY A 118 18.16 -0.90 30.40
C GLY A 118 18.04 -0.47 28.94
N SER A 119 17.36 -1.29 28.12
CA SER A 119 17.33 -1.12 26.66
C SER A 119 15.97 -0.65 26.12
N LEU A 120 14.89 -0.77 26.88
CA LEU A 120 13.54 -0.36 26.46
C LEU A 120 12.82 0.40 27.57
N THR A 121 12.62 1.69 27.38
CA THR A 121 11.84 2.51 28.29
C THR A 121 10.34 2.38 28.02
N MET A 122 9.51 2.55 29.07
CA MET A 122 8.06 2.56 28.88
C MET A 122 7.60 3.75 28.04
N GLY A 123 8.27 4.90 28.16
CA GLY A 123 7.99 6.09 27.37
C GLY A 123 8.20 5.86 25.88
N SER A 124 9.31 5.24 25.48
CA SER A 124 9.60 4.95 24.09
C SER A 124 8.65 3.91 23.48
N ARG A 125 8.29 2.87 24.26
CA ARG A 125 7.24 1.91 23.85
C ARG A 125 5.91 2.60 23.61
N ALA A 126 5.47 3.46 24.55
CA ALA A 126 4.23 4.22 24.40
C ALA A 126 4.27 5.14 23.18
N THR A 127 5.38 5.84 22.95
CA THR A 127 5.57 6.69 21.77
C THR A 127 5.48 5.88 20.48
N PHE A 128 6.16 4.72 20.41
CA PHE A 128 6.09 3.83 19.25
C PHE A 128 4.65 3.36 18.97
N ILE A 129 3.93 2.91 20.01
CA ILE A 129 2.56 2.43 19.89
C ILE A 129 1.62 3.56 19.46
N LEU A 130 1.70 4.72 20.09
CA LEU A 130 0.80 5.84 19.79
C LEU A 130 1.08 6.43 18.41
N ALA A 131 2.35 6.65 18.06
CA ALA A 131 2.71 7.20 16.77
C ALA A 131 2.26 6.30 15.63
N ASN A 132 2.63 5.02 15.66
CA ASN A 132 2.23 4.09 14.60
C ASN A 132 0.72 3.82 14.64
N GLY A 133 0.11 3.68 15.83
CA GLY A 133 -1.33 3.48 15.99
C GLY A 133 -2.18 4.67 15.53
N LEU A 134 -1.60 5.87 15.43
CA LEU A 134 -2.18 7.08 14.84
C LEU A 134 -1.73 7.31 13.38
N LEU A 135 -1.10 6.32 12.76
CA LEU A 135 -0.59 6.37 11.39
C LEU A 135 0.49 7.46 11.17
N PHE A 136 1.32 7.73 12.18
CA PHE A 136 2.46 8.62 12.06
C PHE A 136 3.73 7.83 11.72
N PRO A 137 4.19 7.81 10.45
CA PRO A 137 5.08 6.78 9.91
C PRO A 137 6.57 6.96 10.25
N PHE A 138 6.93 7.91 11.10
CA PHE A 138 8.34 8.27 11.36
C PHE A 138 8.95 7.58 12.59
N TYR A 139 8.16 6.86 13.38
CA TYR A 139 8.62 6.11 14.55
C TYR A 139 8.73 4.62 14.23
N VAL A 140 9.85 4.22 13.65
CA VAL A 140 10.07 2.84 13.20
C VAL A 140 10.78 1.95 14.22
N GLY A 141 11.44 2.53 15.22
CA GLY A 141 12.18 1.83 16.27
C GLY A 141 11.71 2.18 17.69
N ILE A 142 12.27 1.46 18.69
CA ILE A 142 12.02 1.70 20.13
C ILE A 142 13.40 1.80 20.79
N ASP A 143 13.76 2.96 21.36
CA ASP A 143 15.05 3.20 22.02
C ASP A 143 16.28 2.77 21.18
N GLY A 144 16.23 2.99 19.86
CA GLY A 144 17.28 2.60 18.93
C GLY A 144 17.40 1.10 18.70
N THR A 145 16.39 0.32 19.09
CA THR A 145 16.30 -1.11 18.76
C THR A 145 15.46 -1.34 17.49
N PRO A 146 15.63 -2.49 16.78
CA PRO A 146 16.59 -3.58 17.00
C PRO A 146 18.02 -3.14 16.68
N ARG A 147 19.03 -3.75 17.37
CA ARG A 147 20.45 -3.49 17.18
C ARG A 147 21.14 -4.76 16.67
N ASP A 148 22.34 -4.60 16.14
CA ASP A 148 23.21 -5.72 15.71
C ASP A 148 22.53 -6.70 14.75
N ILE A 149 21.69 -6.15 13.87
CA ILE A 149 21.04 -6.86 12.78
C ILE A 149 21.28 -6.12 11.46
N PRO A 150 21.13 -6.78 10.29
CA PRO A 150 21.38 -6.14 8.99
C PRO A 150 20.57 -4.87 8.72
N TRP A 151 19.40 -4.72 9.34
CA TRP A 151 18.56 -3.52 9.23
C TRP A 151 18.19 -2.95 10.62
N PRO A 152 19.15 -2.26 11.26
CA PRO A 152 18.95 -1.79 12.63
C PRO A 152 17.93 -0.65 12.73
N GLY A 153 17.31 -0.53 13.92
CA GLY A 153 16.42 0.59 14.26
C GLY A 153 15.03 0.53 13.65
N VAL A 154 14.65 -0.53 12.95
CA VAL A 154 13.34 -0.67 12.29
C VAL A 154 12.67 -1.97 12.73
N TRP A 155 11.54 -1.87 13.45
CA TRP A 155 10.74 -3.03 13.86
C TRP A 155 9.72 -3.44 12.81
N ASP A 156 9.07 -2.48 12.17
CA ASP A 156 8.13 -2.73 11.08
C ASP A 156 8.28 -1.64 10.01
N GLY A 157 8.98 -1.99 8.96
CA GLY A 157 9.24 -1.11 7.83
C GLY A 157 8.07 -0.99 6.84
N SER A 158 6.94 -1.67 7.08
CA SER A 158 5.81 -1.70 6.12
C SER A 158 4.65 -0.77 6.50
N LEU A 159 4.53 -0.38 7.78
CA LEU A 159 3.40 0.39 8.31
C LEU A 159 3.21 1.78 7.68
N TRP A 160 4.27 2.38 7.17
CA TRP A 160 4.22 3.74 6.60
C TRP A 160 3.23 3.87 5.43
N THR A 161 2.98 2.81 4.67
CA THR A 161 2.05 2.82 3.54
C THR A 161 0.60 3.02 3.95
N LEU A 162 0.23 2.62 5.18
CA LEU A 162 -1.12 2.79 5.73
C LEU A 162 -1.52 4.26 5.88
N THR A 163 -0.55 5.14 6.13
CA THR A 163 -0.77 6.60 6.18
C THR A 163 -1.27 7.12 4.83
N PHE A 164 -0.62 6.72 3.75
CA PHE A 164 -1.02 7.11 2.39
C PHE A 164 -2.33 6.44 1.96
N GLU A 165 -2.57 5.19 2.38
CA GLU A 165 -3.85 4.51 2.15
C GLU A 165 -5.00 5.27 2.83
N MET A 166 -4.83 5.68 4.09
CA MET A 166 -5.82 6.51 4.79
C MET A 166 -6.00 7.86 4.12
N GLY A 167 -4.91 8.50 3.66
CA GLY A 167 -4.97 9.73 2.88
C GLY A 167 -5.83 9.61 1.61
N CYS A 168 -5.68 8.51 0.88
CA CYS A 168 -6.53 8.19 -0.28
C CYS A 168 -8.00 8.00 0.11
N TYR A 169 -8.28 7.36 1.26
CA TYR A 169 -9.66 7.22 1.75
C TYR A 169 -10.29 8.57 2.07
N ILE A 170 -9.55 9.46 2.73
CA ILE A 170 -10.00 10.82 3.02
C ILE A 170 -10.24 11.58 1.72
N ALA A 171 -9.33 11.49 0.74
CA ALA A 171 -9.47 12.15 -0.56
C ALA A 171 -10.76 11.71 -1.29
N VAL A 172 -11.07 10.41 -1.34
CA VAL A 172 -12.32 9.91 -1.92
C VAL A 172 -13.55 10.44 -1.18
N ALA A 173 -13.51 10.48 0.16
CA ALA A 173 -14.62 11.02 0.95
C ALA A 173 -14.83 12.51 0.70
N VAL A 174 -13.77 13.31 0.66
CA VAL A 174 -13.82 14.75 0.37
C VAL A 174 -14.38 15.01 -1.04
N LEU A 175 -13.80 14.35 -2.05
CA LEU A 175 -14.27 14.47 -3.43
C LEU A 175 -15.72 14.00 -3.58
N GLY A 176 -16.07 12.95 -2.85
CA GLY A 176 -17.42 12.39 -2.87
C GLY A 176 -18.46 13.31 -2.25
N VAL A 177 -18.18 13.90 -1.07
CA VAL A 177 -19.05 14.88 -0.41
C VAL A 177 -19.18 16.15 -1.25
N ALA A 178 -18.07 16.61 -1.84
CA ALA A 178 -18.08 17.76 -2.76
C ALA A 178 -18.79 17.47 -4.09
N GLY A 179 -19.25 16.24 -4.33
CA GLY A 179 -19.90 15.85 -5.59
C GLY A 179 -18.95 15.73 -6.78
N LEU A 180 -17.64 15.88 -6.56
CA LEU A 180 -16.60 15.88 -7.60
C LEU A 180 -16.32 14.48 -8.17
N LEU A 181 -16.80 13.40 -7.55
CA LEU A 181 -16.72 12.06 -8.12
C LEU A 181 -17.78 11.76 -9.19
N LYS A 182 -18.82 12.59 -9.31
CA LYS A 182 -19.88 12.41 -10.31
C LYS A 182 -19.46 12.79 -11.73
N PRO A 183 -18.73 13.91 -11.97
CA PRO A 183 -18.28 14.29 -13.30
C PRO A 183 -17.25 13.28 -13.82
N ARG A 184 -17.40 12.85 -15.09
CA ARG A 184 -16.53 11.84 -15.72
C ARG A 184 -15.09 12.28 -15.92
N TRP A 185 -14.81 13.57 -15.89
CA TRP A 185 -13.47 14.12 -16.09
C TRP A 185 -12.62 14.20 -14.81
N THR A 186 -13.22 14.17 -13.62
CA THR A 186 -12.49 14.38 -12.36
C THR A 186 -11.41 13.31 -12.11
N ILE A 187 -11.77 12.03 -12.19
CA ILE A 187 -10.82 10.94 -11.98
C ILE A 187 -9.72 10.93 -13.05
N PRO A 188 -10.03 11.04 -14.37
CA PRO A 188 -9.01 11.21 -15.39
C PRO A 188 -8.06 12.40 -15.15
N THR A 189 -8.61 13.55 -14.72
CA THR A 189 -7.78 14.73 -14.42
C THR A 189 -6.84 14.47 -13.24
N ILE A 190 -7.33 13.88 -12.15
CA ILE A 190 -6.49 13.51 -11.00
C ILE A 190 -5.40 12.52 -11.44
N PHE A 191 -5.75 11.53 -12.26
CA PHE A 191 -4.79 10.55 -12.77
C PHE A 191 -3.68 11.24 -13.58
N VAL A 192 -4.03 12.11 -14.54
CA VAL A 192 -3.05 12.84 -15.37
C VAL A 192 -2.20 13.77 -14.52
N LEU A 193 -2.80 14.54 -13.60
CA LEU A 193 -2.03 15.45 -12.73
C LEU A 193 -1.06 14.66 -11.83
N SER A 194 -1.47 13.53 -11.28
CA SER A 194 -0.60 12.68 -10.47
C SER A 194 0.52 12.06 -11.31
N LEU A 195 0.23 11.67 -12.56
CA LEU A 195 1.24 11.16 -13.50
C LEU A 195 2.27 12.25 -13.86
N CYS A 196 1.81 13.47 -14.16
CA CYS A 196 2.69 14.60 -14.39
C CYS A 196 3.55 14.92 -13.15
N ALA A 197 2.96 14.90 -11.96
CA ALA A 197 3.69 15.10 -10.72
C ALA A 197 4.78 14.02 -10.51
N THR A 198 4.47 12.76 -10.79
CA THR A 198 5.45 11.67 -10.73
C THR A 198 6.57 11.86 -11.75
N ALA A 199 6.25 12.29 -12.97
CA ALA A 199 7.25 12.56 -14.00
C ALA A 199 8.17 13.74 -13.65
N ILE A 200 7.62 14.80 -13.02
CA ILE A 200 8.39 16.00 -12.63
C ILE A 200 9.26 15.72 -11.41
N LEU A 201 8.71 15.03 -10.39
CA LEU A 201 9.41 14.75 -9.14
C LEU A 201 10.42 13.61 -9.26
N GLY A 202 10.34 12.83 -10.34
CA GLY A 202 11.13 11.63 -10.55
C GLY A 202 10.63 10.43 -9.72
N TYR A 203 11.09 9.26 -10.10
CA TYR A 203 10.78 8.00 -9.44
C TYR A 203 12.09 7.27 -9.10
N PRO A 204 12.75 7.60 -7.98
CA PRO A 204 13.99 6.93 -7.63
C PRO A 204 13.68 5.48 -7.22
N ALA A 205 14.18 4.54 -8.00
CA ALA A 205 13.90 3.11 -7.85
C ALA A 205 14.43 2.52 -6.53
N PHE A 206 15.49 3.09 -5.94
CA PHE A 206 16.20 2.53 -4.78
C PHE A 206 16.55 3.55 -3.70
N ALA A 207 16.39 4.83 -3.96
CA ALA A 207 16.62 5.88 -2.96
C ALA A 207 15.40 6.03 -2.04
N MET A 208 15.62 6.53 -0.82
CA MET A 208 14.50 6.94 0.04
C MET A 208 13.68 7.99 -0.69
N GLN A 209 12.44 7.65 -1.01
CA GLN A 209 11.51 8.57 -1.67
C GLN A 209 11.11 9.67 -0.70
N THR A 210 11.04 10.89 -1.21
CA THR A 210 10.48 12.01 -0.44
C THR A 210 8.96 11.87 -0.31
N ILE A 211 8.37 12.51 0.70
CA ILE A 211 6.91 12.50 0.90
C ILE A 211 6.15 12.97 -0.36
N PRO A 212 6.53 14.05 -1.06
CA PRO A 212 5.88 14.42 -2.33
C PRO A 212 5.94 13.35 -3.41
N GLN A 213 7.07 12.66 -3.56
CA GLN A 213 7.22 11.55 -4.51
C GLN A 213 6.29 10.38 -4.15
N MET A 214 6.19 10.01 -2.87
CA MET A 214 5.29 8.98 -2.38
C MET A 214 3.82 9.35 -2.63
N ILE A 215 3.43 10.61 -2.34
CA ILE A 215 2.08 11.10 -2.61
C ILE A 215 1.76 11.01 -4.10
N ALA A 216 2.65 11.47 -4.98
CA ALA A 216 2.46 11.42 -6.42
C ALA A 216 2.29 9.98 -6.91
N ARG A 217 3.20 9.08 -6.51
CA ARG A 217 3.19 7.66 -6.86
C ARG A 217 1.87 6.97 -6.45
N PHE A 218 1.51 7.07 -5.17
CA PHE A 218 0.32 6.37 -4.67
C PHE A 218 -0.97 6.99 -5.19
N SER A 219 -0.97 8.30 -5.45
CA SER A 219 -2.10 8.96 -6.11
C SER A 219 -2.30 8.46 -7.54
N VAL A 220 -1.23 8.27 -8.32
CA VAL A 220 -1.31 7.68 -9.68
C VAL A 220 -1.92 6.29 -9.61
N MET A 221 -1.39 5.42 -8.75
CA MET A 221 -1.84 4.03 -8.67
C MET A 221 -3.29 3.93 -8.18
N PHE A 222 -3.64 4.71 -7.17
CA PHE A 222 -5.01 4.76 -6.66
C PHE A 222 -5.98 5.34 -7.71
N ALA A 223 -5.61 6.44 -8.37
CA ALA A 223 -6.42 7.04 -9.43
C ALA A 223 -6.56 6.11 -10.65
N ALA A 224 -5.54 5.32 -10.99
CA ALA A 224 -5.64 4.28 -12.03
C ALA A 224 -6.72 3.25 -11.68
N GLY A 225 -6.77 2.76 -10.45
CA GLY A 225 -7.82 1.87 -9.99
C GLY A 225 -9.21 2.50 -10.02
N ALA A 226 -9.33 3.74 -9.56
CA ALA A 226 -10.57 4.52 -9.64
C ALA A 226 -11.01 4.76 -11.09
N PHE A 227 -10.07 4.99 -12.00
CA PHE A 227 -10.31 5.13 -13.43
C PHE A 227 -10.89 3.82 -14.03
N VAL A 228 -10.29 2.69 -13.72
CA VAL A 228 -10.81 1.37 -14.14
C VAL A 228 -12.24 1.17 -13.62
N TYR A 229 -12.53 1.55 -12.38
CA TYR A 229 -13.89 1.51 -11.86
C TYR A 229 -14.84 2.40 -12.65
N GLN A 230 -14.46 3.64 -12.93
CA GLN A 230 -15.32 4.60 -13.63
C GLN A 230 -15.66 4.16 -15.06
N TYR A 231 -14.71 3.54 -15.75
CA TYR A 231 -14.86 3.10 -17.14
C TYR A 231 -15.10 1.59 -17.31
N ARG A 232 -15.40 0.88 -16.21
CA ARG A 232 -15.59 -0.59 -16.21
C ARG A 232 -16.63 -1.10 -17.20
N GLY A 233 -17.64 -0.27 -17.55
CA GLY A 233 -18.64 -0.60 -18.56
C GLY A 233 -18.10 -0.60 -20.00
N SER A 234 -16.99 0.12 -20.24
CA SER A 234 -16.35 0.22 -21.57
C SER A 234 -15.10 -0.68 -21.68
N ILE A 235 -14.60 -1.22 -20.57
CA ILE A 235 -13.42 -2.09 -20.56
C ILE A 235 -13.86 -3.53 -20.80
N PRO A 236 -13.42 -4.19 -21.89
CA PRO A 236 -13.76 -5.59 -22.13
C PRO A 236 -12.97 -6.50 -21.17
N ALA A 237 -13.65 -7.49 -20.61
CA ALA A 237 -13.03 -8.48 -19.73
C ALA A 237 -12.30 -9.55 -20.57
N ARG A 238 -11.08 -9.23 -21.04
CA ARG A 238 -10.28 -10.09 -21.90
C ARG A 238 -8.94 -10.43 -21.25
N TRP A 239 -8.56 -11.70 -21.34
CA TRP A 239 -7.24 -12.16 -20.90
C TRP A 239 -6.07 -11.50 -21.62
N SER A 240 -6.29 -11.08 -22.89
CA SER A 240 -5.30 -10.33 -23.66
C SER A 240 -4.91 -9.02 -23.01
N LEU A 241 -5.86 -8.29 -22.38
CA LEU A 241 -5.55 -7.06 -21.63
C LEU A 241 -4.71 -7.36 -20.39
N VAL A 242 -5.01 -8.45 -19.70
CA VAL A 242 -4.21 -8.90 -18.54
C VAL A 242 -2.79 -9.24 -18.99
N ALA A 243 -2.64 -10.00 -20.07
CA ALA A 243 -1.32 -10.36 -20.62
C ALA A 243 -0.51 -9.13 -21.07
N VAL A 244 -1.15 -8.18 -21.77
CA VAL A 244 -0.50 -6.92 -22.19
C VAL A 244 -0.08 -6.10 -20.99
N SER A 245 -0.96 -5.95 -19.97
CA SER A 245 -0.64 -5.19 -18.76
C SER A 245 0.52 -5.84 -17.97
N ALA A 246 0.51 -7.16 -17.84
CA ALA A 246 1.62 -7.91 -17.23
C ALA A 246 2.92 -7.72 -18.02
N GLY A 247 2.86 -7.79 -19.36
CA GLY A 247 4.01 -7.55 -20.23
C GLY A 247 4.60 -6.15 -20.09
N ILE A 248 3.75 -5.12 -19.95
CA ILE A 248 4.19 -3.73 -19.70
C ILE A 248 4.90 -3.62 -18.35
N VAL A 249 4.34 -4.21 -17.29
CA VAL A 249 4.97 -4.20 -15.95
C VAL A 249 6.33 -4.90 -15.99
N LEU A 250 6.43 -6.05 -16.63
CA LEU A 250 7.70 -6.77 -16.77
C LEU A 250 8.72 -5.96 -17.60
N ALA A 251 8.29 -5.39 -18.72
CA ALA A 251 9.16 -4.57 -19.58
C ALA A 251 9.64 -3.31 -18.85
N SER A 252 8.79 -2.64 -18.07
CA SER A 252 9.21 -1.48 -17.29
C SER A 252 10.26 -1.82 -16.24
N GLY A 253 10.15 -3.00 -15.58
CA GLY A 253 11.19 -3.50 -14.67
C GLY A 253 12.53 -3.80 -15.35
N MET A 254 12.52 -4.12 -16.64
CA MET A 254 13.75 -4.36 -17.42
C MET A 254 14.41 -3.08 -17.92
N THR A 255 13.63 -2.04 -18.21
CA THR A 255 14.11 -0.78 -18.81
C THR A 255 14.44 0.32 -17.80
N SER A 256 14.09 0.15 -16.54
CA SER A 256 14.40 1.12 -15.47
C SER A 256 15.92 1.19 -15.22
N ASN A 257 16.63 1.95 -16.07
CA ASN A 257 18.07 2.22 -15.98
C ASN A 257 18.37 3.55 -15.26
N TYR A 258 17.73 3.78 -14.11
CA TYR A 258 18.02 5.00 -13.33
C TYR A 258 18.25 4.68 -11.85
#